data_0d1e346efcc9abfce06479818b043494
#
_entry.id   0d1e346efcc9abfce06479818b043494
#
_cell.length_a   1.000
_cell.length_b   1.000
_cell.length_c   1.000
_cell.angle_alpha   90.00
_cell.angle_beta   90.00
_cell.angle_gamma   90.00
#
_symmetry.space_group_name_H-M   'P 1'
#
loop_
_entity.id
_entity.type
_entity.pdbx_description
1 polymer ?
#
loop_
_entity_poly.entity_id
_entity_poly.type
_entity_poly.pdbx_seq_one_letter_code
_entity_poly.pdbx_strand_id
1 'polypeptide(L)'
;MPKVAQTAGREQLGDFAPMFAALNDDVLFGEVWSDDALTLKMRSALTITTLVAKGLVDASFEYHIQTAKGNGITANEMAAMLTHVAFYAGWPNAWAAFRVAAKVYADDPQGLDEPEAHGGVFGLGQPNDAYAQYFTGKSYLNPLTDPDKTQFVA
;
A
#
# COMPACT_ATOMS: atom_id res chain seq x y z
N MET A 1 18.56 -13.62 1.29
CA MET A 1 17.24 -13.91 1.89
C MET A 1 16.91 -15.40 1.80
N PRO A 2 16.07 -15.99 2.68
CA PRO A 2 15.56 -17.32 2.46
C PRO A 2 14.77 -17.37 1.15
N LYS A 3 14.89 -18.48 0.40
CA LYS A 3 14.16 -18.65 -0.85
C LYS A 3 12.65 -18.68 -0.58
N VAL A 4 11.87 -18.01 -1.40
CA VAL A 4 10.42 -18.08 -1.36
C VAL A 4 10.02 -19.42 -1.98
N ALA A 5 9.45 -20.31 -1.17
CA ALA A 5 8.91 -21.58 -1.64
C ALA A 5 7.44 -21.40 -2.00
N GLN A 6 7.06 -21.84 -3.20
CA GLN A 6 5.69 -21.85 -3.68
C GLN A 6 5.41 -23.18 -4.38
N THR A 7 4.24 -23.75 -4.13
CA THR A 7 3.79 -25.01 -4.71
C THR A 7 2.41 -24.91 -5.38
N ALA A 8 1.76 -23.75 -5.28
CA ALA A 8 0.40 -23.54 -5.79
C ALA A 8 0.28 -23.79 -7.30
N GLY A 9 1.33 -23.50 -8.08
CA GLY A 9 1.32 -23.79 -9.51
C GLY A 9 1.16 -25.30 -9.78
N ARG A 10 1.97 -26.11 -9.11
CA ARG A 10 1.91 -27.57 -9.24
C ARG A 10 0.63 -28.16 -8.68
N GLU A 11 0.17 -27.67 -7.54
CA GLU A 11 -1.04 -28.15 -6.88
C GLU A 11 -2.31 -27.88 -7.70
N GLN A 12 -2.39 -26.71 -8.33
CA GLN A 12 -3.60 -26.30 -9.06
C GLN A 12 -3.57 -26.64 -10.55
N LEU A 13 -2.39 -26.59 -11.18
CA LEU A 13 -2.26 -26.70 -12.63
C LEU A 13 -1.23 -27.73 -13.09
N GLY A 14 -0.59 -28.46 -12.18
CA GLY A 14 0.50 -29.36 -12.51
C GLY A 14 0.14 -30.43 -13.56
N ASP A 15 -1.07 -30.98 -13.48
CA ASP A 15 -1.56 -32.00 -14.43
C ASP A 15 -1.99 -31.38 -15.77
N PHE A 16 -2.50 -30.15 -15.76
CA PHE A 16 -3.02 -29.49 -16.96
C PHE A 16 -1.93 -28.69 -17.70
N ALA A 17 -1.08 -27.99 -16.97
CA ALA A 17 -0.08 -27.09 -17.51
C ALA A 17 1.26 -27.21 -16.76
N PRO A 18 1.96 -28.38 -16.85
CA PRO A 18 3.14 -28.65 -16.02
C PRO A 18 4.27 -27.67 -16.24
N MET A 19 4.50 -27.18 -17.46
CA MET A 19 5.52 -26.18 -17.74
C MET A 19 5.18 -24.85 -17.09
N PHE A 20 3.92 -24.40 -17.16
CA PHE A 20 3.48 -23.16 -16.51
C PHE A 20 3.63 -23.26 -14.99
N ALA A 21 3.23 -24.39 -14.42
CA ALA A 21 3.34 -24.67 -12.98
C ALA A 21 4.82 -24.61 -12.52
N ALA A 22 5.72 -25.23 -13.28
CA ALA A 22 7.16 -25.19 -12.98
C ALA A 22 7.72 -23.76 -13.08
N LEU A 23 7.38 -23.01 -14.11
CA LEU A 23 7.80 -21.60 -14.26
C LEU A 23 7.26 -20.71 -13.13
N ASN A 24 6.02 -20.93 -12.69
CA ASN A 24 5.44 -20.22 -11.57
C ASN A 24 6.21 -20.51 -10.27
N ASP A 25 6.37 -21.79 -9.93
CA ASP A 25 6.90 -22.18 -8.62
C ASP A 25 8.41 -21.99 -8.53
N ASP A 26 9.16 -22.43 -9.54
CA ASP A 26 10.62 -22.45 -9.49
C ASP A 26 11.24 -21.14 -9.96
N VAL A 27 10.74 -20.55 -11.04
CA VAL A 27 11.34 -19.35 -11.62
C VAL A 27 10.75 -18.09 -11.01
N LEU A 28 9.43 -17.90 -11.08
CA LEU A 28 8.81 -16.68 -10.55
C LEU A 28 9.06 -16.55 -9.04
N PHE A 29 8.70 -17.56 -8.25
CA PHE A 29 8.86 -17.49 -6.81
C PHE A 29 10.26 -17.92 -6.35
N GLY A 30 10.79 -19.02 -6.87
CA GLY A 30 12.08 -19.58 -6.47
C GLY A 30 13.30 -18.72 -6.86
N GLU A 31 13.21 -17.95 -7.93
CA GLU A 31 14.31 -17.10 -8.42
C GLU A 31 13.94 -15.63 -8.34
N VAL A 32 12.88 -15.16 -9.05
CA VAL A 32 12.57 -13.72 -9.15
C VAL A 32 12.14 -13.14 -7.81
N TRP A 33 11.22 -13.77 -7.09
CA TRP A 33 10.80 -13.30 -5.76
C TRP A 33 11.87 -13.50 -4.68
N SER A 34 12.81 -14.38 -4.91
CA SER A 34 13.94 -14.67 -4.00
C SER A 34 15.19 -13.85 -4.26
N ASP A 35 15.19 -13.03 -5.31
CA ASP A 35 16.30 -12.13 -5.62
C ASP A 35 16.40 -10.98 -4.61
N ASP A 36 17.63 -10.70 -4.14
CA ASP A 36 17.89 -9.76 -3.04
C ASP A 36 17.83 -8.28 -3.43
N ALA A 37 17.70 -7.95 -4.73
CA ALA A 37 17.64 -6.56 -5.20
C ALA A 37 16.39 -5.81 -4.70
N LEU A 38 15.28 -6.53 -4.41
CA LEU A 38 14.06 -5.95 -3.86
C LEU A 38 13.59 -6.76 -2.65
N THR A 39 13.10 -6.07 -1.62
CA THR A 39 12.46 -6.72 -0.48
C THR A 39 11.13 -7.38 -0.90
N LEU A 40 10.68 -8.41 -0.17
CA LEU A 40 9.37 -9.03 -0.38
C LEU A 40 8.22 -8.02 -0.26
N LYS A 41 8.35 -7.05 0.65
CA LYS A 41 7.41 -5.93 0.81
C LYS A 41 7.31 -5.11 -0.48
N MET A 42 8.44 -4.74 -1.07
CA MET A 42 8.47 -3.98 -2.33
C MET A 42 7.88 -4.80 -3.49
N ARG A 43 8.22 -6.09 -3.59
CA ARG A 43 7.66 -6.98 -4.63
C ARG A 43 6.14 -7.08 -4.51
N SER A 44 5.62 -7.23 -3.30
CA SER A 44 4.17 -7.22 -3.05
C SER A 44 3.52 -5.89 -3.47
N ALA A 45 4.14 -4.76 -3.13
CA ALA A 45 3.65 -3.44 -3.54
C ALA A 45 3.58 -3.31 -5.07
N LEU A 46 4.63 -3.69 -5.79
CA LEU A 46 4.67 -3.68 -7.26
C LEU A 46 3.61 -4.59 -7.87
N THR A 47 3.44 -5.81 -7.32
CA THR A 47 2.44 -6.76 -7.80
C THR A 47 1.02 -6.21 -7.63
N ILE A 48 0.68 -5.71 -6.43
CA ILE A 48 -0.65 -5.16 -6.15
C ILE A 48 -0.95 -3.98 -7.05
N THR A 49 -0.05 -3.00 -7.13
CA THR A 49 -0.25 -1.80 -7.97
C THR A 49 -0.41 -2.16 -9.44
N THR A 50 0.34 -3.15 -9.92
CA THR A 50 0.22 -3.65 -11.30
C THR A 50 -1.14 -4.32 -11.54
N LEU A 51 -1.60 -5.18 -10.63
CA LEU A 51 -2.90 -5.85 -10.76
C LEU A 51 -4.05 -4.84 -10.74
N VAL A 52 -4.02 -3.86 -9.84
CA VAL A 52 -5.02 -2.78 -9.78
C VAL A 52 -5.02 -1.96 -11.07
N ALA A 53 -3.85 -1.59 -11.58
CA ALA A 53 -3.74 -0.83 -12.83
C ALA A 53 -4.30 -1.60 -14.03
N LYS A 54 -4.21 -2.92 -14.03
CA LYS A 54 -4.77 -3.79 -15.06
C LYS A 54 -6.24 -4.16 -14.85
N GLY A 55 -6.86 -3.75 -13.75
CA GLY A 55 -8.22 -4.10 -13.37
C GLY A 55 -8.39 -5.58 -12.95
N LEU A 56 -7.30 -6.27 -12.63
CA LEU A 56 -7.29 -7.66 -12.20
C LEU A 56 -7.51 -7.74 -10.68
N VAL A 57 -8.76 -7.57 -10.26
CA VAL A 57 -9.18 -7.54 -8.85
C VAL A 57 -10.18 -8.68 -8.58
N ASP A 58 -9.79 -9.88 -8.99
CA ASP A 58 -10.54 -11.14 -8.83
C ASP A 58 -10.18 -11.87 -7.52
N ALA A 59 -10.58 -13.13 -7.41
CA ALA A 59 -10.31 -13.97 -6.24
C ALA A 59 -8.80 -14.12 -5.94
N SER A 60 -7.94 -14.07 -6.97
CA SER A 60 -6.49 -14.16 -6.79
C SER A 60 -5.91 -12.90 -6.17
N PHE A 61 -6.55 -11.75 -6.32
CA PHE A 61 -6.13 -10.49 -5.76
C PHE A 61 -6.16 -10.50 -4.21
N GLU A 62 -7.16 -11.16 -3.62
CA GLU A 62 -7.23 -11.30 -2.17
C GLU A 62 -6.00 -12.04 -1.61
N TYR A 63 -5.56 -13.11 -2.29
CA TYR A 63 -4.33 -13.82 -1.93
C TYR A 63 -3.09 -12.89 -1.98
N HIS A 64 -3.00 -12.03 -3.00
CA HIS A 64 -1.89 -11.06 -3.10
C HIS A 64 -1.94 -10.01 -1.98
N ILE A 65 -3.12 -9.56 -1.56
CA ILE A 65 -3.26 -8.65 -0.41
C ILE A 65 -2.84 -9.35 0.89
N GLN A 66 -3.26 -10.60 1.11
CA GLN A 66 -2.84 -11.40 2.28
C GLN A 66 -1.32 -11.59 2.31
N THR A 67 -0.73 -11.93 1.17
CA THR A 67 0.73 -12.05 1.01
C THR A 67 1.43 -10.74 1.32
N ALA A 68 0.90 -9.61 0.85
CA ALA A 68 1.44 -8.29 1.12
C ALA A 68 1.41 -7.94 2.61
N LYS A 69 0.32 -8.25 3.30
CA LYS A 69 0.20 -8.13 4.76
C LYS A 69 1.26 -8.97 5.47
N GLY A 70 1.42 -10.23 5.08
CA GLY A 70 2.46 -11.14 5.60
C GLY A 70 3.89 -10.63 5.34
N ASN A 71 4.12 -9.92 4.25
CA ASN A 71 5.39 -9.29 3.89
C ASN A 71 5.59 -7.90 4.52
N GLY A 72 4.71 -7.49 5.45
CA GLY A 72 4.85 -6.31 6.27
C GLY A 72 4.30 -5.02 5.66
N ILE A 73 3.38 -5.09 4.69
CA ILE A 73 2.60 -3.92 4.28
C ILE A 73 1.48 -3.71 5.30
N THR A 74 1.50 -2.57 5.99
CA THR A 74 0.48 -2.20 6.97
C THR A 74 -0.83 -1.76 6.31
N ALA A 75 -1.92 -1.68 7.07
CA ALA A 75 -3.20 -1.17 6.58
C ALA A 75 -3.08 0.27 6.06
N ASN A 76 -2.34 1.14 6.77
CA ASN A 76 -2.10 2.52 6.36
C ASN A 76 -1.29 2.60 5.05
N GLU A 77 -0.24 1.79 4.92
CA GLU A 77 0.55 1.74 3.69
C GLU A 77 -0.29 1.23 2.51
N MET A 78 -1.11 0.19 2.74
CA MET A 78 -2.03 -0.33 1.72
C MET A 78 -3.02 0.75 1.28
N ALA A 79 -3.64 1.47 2.22
CA ALA A 79 -4.56 2.55 1.92
C ALA A 79 -3.86 3.67 1.12
N ALA A 80 -2.66 4.08 1.52
CA ALA A 80 -1.88 5.09 0.82
C ALA A 80 -1.50 4.65 -0.60
N MET A 81 -1.06 3.39 -0.79
CA MET A 81 -0.74 2.82 -2.10
C MET A 81 -1.96 2.82 -3.03
N LEU A 82 -3.10 2.32 -2.56
CA LEU A 82 -4.33 2.26 -3.36
C LEU A 82 -4.87 3.65 -3.69
N THR A 83 -4.76 4.60 -2.76
CA THR A 83 -5.09 6.01 -2.99
C THR A 83 -4.20 6.60 -4.08
N HIS A 84 -2.89 6.40 -3.99
CA HIS A 84 -1.94 6.86 -5.01
C HIS A 84 -2.28 6.27 -6.40
N VAL A 85 -2.47 4.95 -6.47
CA VAL A 85 -2.78 4.24 -7.72
C VAL A 85 -4.10 4.70 -8.35
N ALA A 86 -5.08 5.17 -7.54
CA ALA A 86 -6.35 5.67 -8.07
C ALA A 86 -6.19 6.80 -9.10
N PHE A 87 -5.17 7.64 -8.94
CA PHE A 87 -4.87 8.74 -9.87
C PHE A 87 -4.26 8.27 -11.19
N TYR A 88 -3.64 7.08 -11.22
CA TYR A 88 -2.99 6.51 -12.40
C TYR A 88 -3.81 5.41 -13.07
N ALA A 89 -4.56 4.62 -12.29
CA ALA A 89 -5.32 3.47 -12.75
C ALA A 89 -6.84 3.71 -12.80
N GLY A 90 -7.30 4.85 -12.31
CA GLY A 90 -8.71 5.23 -12.24
C GLY A 90 -9.43 4.75 -10.97
N TRP A 91 -10.39 5.56 -10.53
CA TRP A 91 -11.17 5.33 -9.30
C TRP A 91 -11.90 4.00 -9.26
N PRO A 92 -12.54 3.50 -10.35
CA PRO A 92 -13.24 2.22 -10.30
C PRO A 92 -12.35 1.04 -9.90
N ASN A 93 -11.12 0.98 -10.42
CA ASN A 93 -10.16 -0.06 -10.10
C ASN A 93 -9.71 0.03 -8.63
N ALA A 94 -9.43 1.24 -8.16
CA ALA A 94 -9.07 1.48 -6.76
C ALA A 94 -10.22 1.10 -5.80
N TRP A 95 -11.47 1.47 -6.11
CA TRP A 95 -12.64 1.07 -5.32
C TRP A 95 -12.80 -0.44 -5.22
N ALA A 96 -12.59 -1.17 -6.32
CA ALA A 96 -12.62 -2.62 -6.30
C ALA A 96 -11.52 -3.19 -5.38
N ALA A 97 -10.30 -2.68 -5.49
CA ALA A 97 -9.17 -3.07 -4.65
C ALA A 97 -9.38 -2.75 -3.16
N PHE A 98 -9.91 -1.58 -2.83
CA PHE A 98 -10.21 -1.19 -1.45
C PHE A 98 -11.20 -2.13 -0.79
N ARG A 99 -12.23 -2.60 -1.51
CA ARG A 99 -13.20 -3.55 -0.94
C ARG A 99 -12.55 -4.87 -0.53
N VAL A 100 -11.55 -5.34 -1.26
CA VAL A 100 -10.80 -6.55 -0.92
C VAL A 100 -9.82 -6.26 0.23
N ALA A 101 -9.05 -5.18 0.13
CA ALA A 101 -8.09 -4.80 1.15
C ALA A 101 -8.75 -4.58 2.52
N ALA A 102 -9.89 -3.89 2.59
CA ALA A 102 -10.64 -3.66 3.82
C ALA A 102 -11.04 -4.96 4.54
N LYS A 103 -11.37 -6.04 3.78
CA LYS A 103 -11.66 -7.34 4.39
C LYS A 103 -10.42 -7.98 5.01
N VAL A 104 -9.29 -7.95 4.28
CA VAL A 104 -8.04 -8.60 4.73
C VAL A 104 -7.45 -7.90 5.95
N TYR A 105 -7.64 -6.58 6.08
CA TYR A 105 -7.14 -5.78 7.19
C TYR A 105 -8.19 -5.51 8.28
N ALA A 106 -9.40 -6.10 8.20
CA ALA A 106 -10.49 -5.84 9.16
C ALA A 106 -10.11 -6.12 10.62
N ASP A 107 -9.27 -7.12 10.87
CA ASP A 107 -8.83 -7.54 12.21
C ASP A 107 -7.46 -6.95 12.59
N ASP A 108 -6.99 -5.94 11.87
CA ASP A 108 -5.70 -5.30 12.12
C ASP A 108 -5.88 -3.87 12.68
N PRO A 109 -6.12 -3.73 14.00
CA PRO A 109 -6.34 -2.43 14.62
C PRO A 109 -5.09 -1.56 14.65
N GLN A 110 -3.90 -2.12 14.39
CA GLN A 110 -2.62 -1.40 14.42
C GLN A 110 -2.32 -0.60 13.15
N GLY A 111 -3.14 -0.77 12.12
CA GLY A 111 -3.00 -0.01 10.88
C GLY A 111 -3.69 1.35 10.89
N LEU A 112 -4.39 1.69 11.98
CA LEU A 112 -5.10 2.95 12.16
C LEU A 112 -4.33 3.92 13.08
N ASP A 113 -3.06 3.68 13.35
CA ASP A 113 -2.21 4.72 13.93
C ASP A 113 -2.37 5.95 13.04
N GLU A 114 -2.75 7.06 13.68
CA GLU A 114 -2.91 8.34 13.00
C GLU A 114 -1.68 8.53 12.10
N PRO A 115 -1.85 8.84 10.80
CA PRO A 115 -0.71 9.05 9.92
C PRO A 115 0.19 10.05 10.63
N GLU A 116 1.46 9.69 10.84
CA GLU A 116 2.45 10.68 11.27
C GLU A 116 2.27 11.87 10.36
N ALA A 117 1.90 13.00 10.94
CA ALA A 117 1.61 14.19 10.18
C ALA A 117 2.92 14.62 9.50
N HIS A 118 3.13 14.11 8.31
CA HIS A 118 4.24 14.52 7.46
C HIS A 118 3.88 15.89 6.92
N GLY A 119 4.55 16.91 7.41
CA GLY A 119 4.45 18.24 6.84
C GLY A 119 4.77 18.14 5.34
N GLY A 120 3.83 18.55 4.48
CA GLY A 120 4.05 18.61 3.03
C GLY A 120 5.25 19.52 2.67
N VAL A 121 5.26 20.09 1.48
CA VAL A 121 6.33 20.99 0.99
C VAL A 121 6.68 22.13 1.98
N PHE A 122 5.73 22.50 2.84
CA PHE A 122 5.87 23.58 3.83
C PHE A 122 6.24 23.10 5.25
N GLY A 123 6.45 21.80 5.47
CA GLY A 123 6.70 21.24 6.79
C GLY A 123 5.43 21.05 7.63
N LEU A 124 5.60 20.52 8.86
CA LEU A 124 4.47 20.18 9.74
C LEU A 124 3.85 21.42 10.43
N GLY A 125 4.60 22.47 10.60
CA GLY A 125 4.18 23.64 11.37
C GLY A 125 4.25 23.42 12.88
N GLN A 126 3.69 24.37 13.64
CA GLN A 126 3.61 24.30 15.10
C GLN A 126 2.26 23.70 15.53
N PRO A 127 2.21 22.99 16.69
CA PRO A 127 0.95 22.52 17.24
C PRO A 127 -0.09 23.65 17.34
N ASN A 128 -1.31 23.38 16.91
CA ASN A 128 -2.41 24.37 16.91
C ASN A 128 -3.18 24.35 18.24
N ASP A 129 -2.52 24.56 19.33
CA ASP A 129 -3.13 24.50 20.66
C ASP A 129 -4.11 25.66 20.91
N ALA A 130 -3.84 26.82 20.33
CA ALA A 130 -4.67 28.01 20.50
C ALA A 130 -6.10 27.87 19.92
N TYR A 131 -6.27 27.04 18.90
CA TYR A 131 -7.54 26.82 18.22
C TYR A 131 -8.04 25.37 18.33
N ALA A 132 -7.44 24.56 19.21
CA ALA A 132 -7.74 23.12 19.36
C ALA A 132 -9.24 22.84 19.59
N GLN A 133 -9.98 23.76 20.21
CA GLN A 133 -11.42 23.63 20.44
C GLN A 133 -12.29 23.57 19.16
N TYR A 134 -11.75 24.00 18.03
CA TYR A 134 -12.46 24.04 16.74
C TYR A 134 -12.15 22.84 15.85
N PHE A 135 -11.23 21.97 16.27
CA PHE A 135 -10.75 20.83 15.47
C PHE A 135 -10.85 19.54 16.27
N THR A 136 -11.18 18.44 15.59
CA THR A 136 -11.14 17.10 16.16
C THR A 136 -9.81 16.45 15.78
N GLY A 137 -9.06 15.95 16.78
CA GLY A 137 -7.72 15.38 16.56
C GLY A 137 -6.59 16.42 16.69
N LYS A 138 -5.37 16.02 16.32
CA LYS A 138 -4.20 16.90 16.33
C LYS A 138 -4.14 17.75 15.08
N SER A 139 -4.06 19.07 15.23
CA SER A 139 -3.90 19.99 14.11
C SER A 139 -2.64 20.82 14.29
N TYR A 140 -2.08 21.30 13.17
CA TYR A 140 -0.84 22.07 13.13
C TYR A 140 -1.03 23.31 12.27
N LEU A 141 -0.38 24.41 12.66
CA LEU A 141 -0.37 25.66 11.94
C LEU A 141 1.01 25.89 11.33
N ASN A 142 1.04 26.12 10.02
CA ASN A 142 2.24 26.55 9.33
C ASN A 142 1.99 27.88 8.64
N PRO A 143 2.42 29.02 9.23
CA PRO A 143 2.27 30.32 8.58
C PRO A 143 3.02 30.35 7.25
N LEU A 144 2.31 30.56 6.15
CA LEU A 144 2.89 30.66 4.81
C LEU A 144 3.48 32.05 4.50
N THR A 145 3.11 33.03 5.31
CA THR A 145 3.59 34.41 5.19
C THR A 145 4.12 34.91 6.54
N ASP A 146 5.17 35.69 6.48
CA ASP A 146 5.71 36.40 7.64
C ASP A 146 5.16 37.84 7.60
N PRO A 147 4.29 38.27 8.55
CA PRO A 147 3.69 39.59 8.55
C PRO A 147 4.74 40.70 8.55
N ASP A 148 5.90 40.48 9.20
CA ASP A 148 6.97 41.44 9.27
C ASP A 148 7.72 41.66 7.95
N LYS A 149 7.66 40.63 7.06
CA LYS A 149 8.29 40.66 5.73
C LYS A 149 7.36 41.03 4.61
N THR A 150 6.07 40.65 4.73
CA THR A 150 5.13 40.73 3.60
C THR A 150 4.14 41.88 3.74
N GLN A 151 3.99 42.48 4.91
CA GLN A 151 2.98 43.52 5.24
C GLN A 151 1.53 43.08 4.95
N PHE A 152 1.29 41.82 4.71
CA PHE A 152 -0.07 41.22 4.56
C PHE A 152 -0.41 40.43 5.80
N VAL A 153 -1.47 40.81 6.47
CA VAL A 153 -2.11 40.02 7.52
C VAL A 153 -3.18 39.15 6.83
N ALA A 154 -3.04 37.83 6.91
CA ALA A 154 -4.06 36.91 6.41
C ALA A 154 -5.16 36.71 7.44
#